data_734e6c315f082378f0a19978417c117d
#
_entry.id   734e6c315f082378f0a19978417c117d
#
_cell.length_a   1.000
_cell.length_b   1.000
_cell.length_c   1.000
_cell.angle_alpha   90.00
_cell.angle_beta   90.00
_cell.angle_gamma   90.00
#
_symmetry.space_group_name_H-M   'P 1'
#
loop_
_entity.id
_entity.type
_entity.pdbx_description
1 polymer ?
#
loop_
_entity_poly.entity_id
_entity_poly.type
_entity_poly.pdbx_seq_one_letter_code
_entity_poly.pdbx_strand_id
1 'polypeptide(L)'
;MMRTLFTFDQQNYDPSLPRVYRPSVRAIILRGDRIAMAFVAKYGYYKFPGGGIEAGESHEQTLIREVREETGLLVDPDSIRPFGSVRRVLLSADGAHVFDQENFYYLCNAHEGGASDPDEAEREEGFALSYVTISDAIRANRQPGLPYIHASMAEREARVLELLQKQ
;
A
#
# COMPACT_ATOMS: atom_id res chain seq x y z
N MET A 1 -9.17 18.61 -1.32
CA MET A 1 -9.37 17.29 -1.97
C MET A 1 -8.03 16.76 -2.45
N MET A 2 -7.74 15.50 -2.19
CA MET A 2 -6.49 14.86 -2.63
C MET A 2 -6.50 14.59 -4.14
N ARG A 3 -5.39 14.86 -4.81
CA ARG A 3 -5.25 14.65 -6.27
C ARG A 3 -5.27 13.15 -6.59
N THR A 4 -6.10 12.74 -7.56
CA THR A 4 -6.03 11.39 -8.12
C THR A 4 -4.78 11.26 -9.00
N LEU A 5 -3.91 10.31 -8.68
CA LEU A 5 -2.69 10.02 -9.44
C LEU A 5 -3.02 9.24 -10.71
N PHE A 6 -3.78 8.17 -10.54
CA PHE A 6 -4.31 7.34 -11.63
C PHE A 6 -5.40 6.40 -11.11
N THR A 7 -6.16 5.85 -12.07
CA THR A 7 -7.11 4.75 -11.82
C THR A 7 -6.57 3.49 -12.49
N PHE A 8 -6.55 2.40 -11.74
CA PHE A 8 -6.12 1.09 -12.22
C PHE A 8 -7.33 0.15 -12.20
N ASP A 9 -8.10 0.15 -13.30
CA ASP A 9 -9.26 -0.71 -13.49
C ASP A 9 -8.89 -1.89 -14.38
N GLN A 10 -8.95 -3.09 -13.81
CA GLN A 10 -8.62 -4.33 -14.51
C GLN A 10 -9.67 -4.73 -15.55
N GLN A 11 -10.92 -4.21 -15.44
CA GLN A 11 -12.05 -4.53 -16.33
C GLN A 11 -12.29 -6.03 -16.53
N ASN A 12 -12.02 -6.81 -15.50
CA ASN A 12 -12.06 -8.28 -15.52
C ASN A 12 -13.24 -8.85 -14.73
N TYR A 13 -14.28 -8.06 -14.56
CA TYR A 13 -15.48 -8.39 -13.76
C TYR A 13 -16.76 -8.09 -14.54
N ASP A 14 -17.84 -8.76 -14.15
CA ASP A 14 -19.17 -8.41 -14.60
C ASP A 14 -19.64 -7.14 -13.86
N PRO A 15 -20.01 -6.05 -14.58
CA PRO A 15 -20.47 -4.81 -13.96
C PRO A 15 -21.74 -4.96 -13.11
N SER A 16 -22.51 -6.04 -13.29
CA SER A 16 -23.71 -6.33 -12.50
C SER A 16 -23.43 -6.88 -11.12
N LEU A 17 -22.20 -7.32 -10.84
CA LEU A 17 -21.82 -7.83 -9.52
C LEU A 17 -21.88 -6.71 -8.46
N PRO A 18 -22.19 -7.07 -7.19
CA PRO A 18 -22.09 -6.11 -6.10
C PRO A 18 -20.73 -5.47 -6.04
N ARG A 19 -20.68 -4.17 -5.75
CA ARG A 19 -19.40 -3.41 -5.60
C ARG A 19 -19.12 -3.17 -4.13
N VAL A 20 -17.93 -3.57 -3.68
CA VAL A 20 -17.45 -3.37 -2.31
C VAL A 20 -16.34 -2.33 -2.32
N TYR A 21 -16.64 -1.16 -1.76
CA TYR A 21 -15.68 -0.06 -1.62
C TYR A 21 -14.82 -0.25 -0.36
N ARG A 22 -13.50 -0.13 -0.53
CA ARG A 22 -12.50 -0.30 0.55
C ARG A 22 -11.48 0.84 0.52
N PRO A 23 -11.70 1.91 1.28
CA PRO A 23 -10.70 2.95 1.42
C PRO A 23 -9.52 2.46 2.27
N SER A 24 -8.31 2.83 1.88
CA SER A 24 -7.09 2.53 2.61
C SER A 24 -6.08 3.67 2.53
N VAL A 25 -5.17 3.73 3.49
CA VAL A 25 -4.08 4.70 3.53
C VAL A 25 -2.73 4.02 3.36
N ARG A 26 -1.77 4.73 2.78
CA ARG A 26 -0.42 4.26 2.51
C ARG A 26 0.60 5.33 2.87
N ALA A 27 1.66 4.93 3.57
CA ALA A 27 2.72 5.83 3.98
C ALA A 27 3.90 5.81 3.02
N ILE A 28 4.38 6.99 2.63
CA ILE A 28 5.62 7.20 1.89
C ILE A 28 6.64 7.77 2.88
N ILE A 29 7.58 6.94 3.29
CA ILE A 29 8.60 7.28 4.29
C ILE A 29 9.97 7.20 3.63
N LEU A 30 10.54 8.36 3.29
CA LEU A 30 11.83 8.47 2.62
C LEU A 30 12.96 8.61 3.63
N ARG A 31 14.07 7.91 3.38
CA ARG A 31 15.32 8.03 4.14
C ARG A 31 16.51 8.08 3.16
N GLY A 32 16.94 9.28 2.81
CA GLY A 32 17.99 9.47 1.81
C GLY A 32 17.54 8.92 0.45
N ASP A 33 18.32 8.00 -0.11
CA ASP A 33 18.04 7.31 -1.37
C ASP A 33 17.14 6.08 -1.22
N ARG A 34 16.65 5.81 0.00
CA ARG A 34 15.82 4.63 0.30
C ARG A 34 14.44 5.01 0.78
N ILE A 35 13.53 4.06 0.63
CA ILE A 35 12.16 4.16 1.08
C ILE A 35 11.83 2.98 2.01
N ALA A 36 11.09 3.26 3.09
CA ALA A 36 10.62 2.22 3.99
C ALA A 36 9.41 1.51 3.37
N MET A 37 9.52 0.21 3.16
CA MET A 37 8.45 -0.60 2.60
C MET A 37 8.25 -1.89 3.41
N ALA A 38 7.06 -2.45 3.34
CA ALA A 38 6.79 -3.80 3.81
C ALA A 38 7.18 -4.78 2.68
N PHE A 39 8.19 -5.61 2.93
CA PHE A 39 8.57 -6.68 2.02
C PHE A 39 7.69 -7.91 2.31
N VAL A 40 7.02 -8.41 1.27
CA VAL A 40 6.17 -9.59 1.35
C VAL A 40 7.00 -10.81 0.95
N ALA A 41 7.64 -11.45 1.93
CA ALA A 41 8.65 -12.49 1.69
C ALA A 41 8.13 -13.69 0.89
N LYS A 42 6.90 -14.11 1.13
CA LYS A 42 6.25 -15.21 0.42
C LYS A 42 6.20 -15.01 -1.10
N TYR A 43 6.03 -13.77 -1.55
CA TYR A 43 5.87 -13.44 -2.96
C TYR A 43 7.00 -12.60 -3.55
N GLY A 44 7.87 -12.03 -2.72
CA GLY A 44 9.05 -11.30 -3.15
C GLY A 44 8.79 -9.93 -3.76
N TYR A 45 7.78 -9.20 -3.27
CA TYR A 45 7.49 -7.84 -3.69
C TYR A 45 7.33 -6.89 -2.50
N TYR A 46 7.28 -5.59 -2.76
CA TYR A 46 7.18 -4.55 -1.75
C TYR A 46 5.84 -3.84 -1.78
N LYS A 47 5.33 -3.50 -0.60
CA LYS A 47 4.13 -2.68 -0.40
C LYS A 47 4.47 -1.43 0.39
N PHE A 48 3.84 -0.31 0.08
CA PHE A 48 3.82 0.82 1.00
C PHE A 48 3.13 0.42 2.29
N PRO A 49 3.71 0.73 3.47
CA PRO A 49 3.05 0.46 4.74
C PRO A 49 1.69 1.15 4.81
N GLY A 50 0.69 0.47 5.32
CA GLY A 50 -0.65 0.99 5.44
C GLY A 50 -1.72 -0.08 5.29
N GLY A 51 -2.95 0.31 5.46
CA GLY A 51 -4.08 -0.63 5.41
C GLY A 51 -5.43 0.04 5.34
N GLY A 52 -6.46 -0.76 5.53
CA GLY A 52 -7.85 -0.33 5.47
C GLY A 52 -8.24 0.62 6.59
N ILE A 53 -9.04 1.63 6.25
CA ILE A 53 -9.60 2.57 7.22
C ILE A 53 -10.74 1.87 7.96
N GLU A 54 -10.65 1.79 9.28
CA GLU A 54 -11.68 1.23 10.13
C GLU A 54 -12.80 2.26 10.41
N ALA A 55 -13.97 1.76 10.79
CA ALA A 55 -15.10 2.61 11.11
C ALA A 55 -14.75 3.61 12.24
N GLY A 56 -14.93 4.90 11.97
CA GLY A 56 -14.63 5.97 12.93
C GLY A 56 -13.19 6.45 12.97
N GLU A 57 -12.27 5.82 12.21
CA GLU A 57 -10.89 6.30 12.09
C GLU A 57 -10.77 7.43 11.07
N SER A 58 -9.92 8.41 11.37
CA SER A 58 -9.40 9.34 10.36
C SER A 58 -8.29 8.66 9.54
N HIS A 59 -7.94 9.25 8.40
CA HIS A 59 -6.79 8.80 7.60
C HIS A 59 -5.49 8.81 8.41
N GLU A 60 -5.27 9.86 9.21
CA GLU A 60 -4.08 9.99 10.06
C GLU A 60 -4.02 8.90 11.13
N GLN A 61 -5.13 8.64 11.81
CA GLN A 61 -5.21 7.58 12.83
C GLN A 61 -4.92 6.21 12.22
N THR A 62 -5.51 5.90 11.07
CA THR A 62 -5.25 4.65 10.35
C THR A 62 -3.78 4.55 9.93
N LEU A 63 -3.21 5.64 9.38
CA LEU A 63 -1.82 5.67 8.92
C LEU A 63 -0.85 5.36 10.07
N ILE A 64 -1.02 6.03 11.20
CA ILE A 64 -0.19 5.84 12.40
C ILE A 64 -0.31 4.41 12.92
N ARG A 65 -1.53 3.87 13.01
CA ARG A 65 -1.79 2.51 13.51
C ARG A 65 -1.18 1.46 12.58
N GLU A 66 -1.48 1.51 11.29
CA GLU A 66 -1.04 0.52 10.30
C GLU A 66 0.48 0.51 10.12
N VAL A 67 1.11 1.68 10.04
CA VAL A 67 2.57 1.76 9.93
C VAL A 67 3.24 1.12 11.14
N ARG A 68 2.74 1.37 12.34
CA ARG A 68 3.26 0.73 13.55
C ARG A 68 3.07 -0.79 13.53
N GLU A 69 1.86 -1.25 13.20
CA GLU A 69 1.54 -2.69 13.19
C GLU A 69 2.40 -3.46 12.19
N GLU A 70 2.53 -2.96 10.96
CA GLU A 70 3.28 -3.64 9.90
C GLU A 70 4.80 -3.50 10.03
N THR A 71 5.31 -2.39 10.57
CA THR A 71 6.75 -2.07 10.50
C THR A 71 7.41 -1.78 11.84
N GLY A 72 6.65 -1.50 12.90
CA GLY A 72 7.18 -1.02 14.16
C GLY A 72 7.64 0.45 14.13
N LEU A 73 7.43 1.16 13.04
CA LEU A 73 7.77 2.58 12.96
C LEU A 73 6.68 3.45 13.58
N LEU A 74 7.10 4.53 14.23
CA LEU A 74 6.23 5.55 14.81
C LEU A 74 6.22 6.76 13.88
N VAL A 75 5.06 7.03 13.28
CA VAL A 75 4.85 8.18 12.40
C VAL A 75 4.79 9.47 13.24
N ASP A 76 5.50 10.51 12.79
CA ASP A 76 5.33 11.88 13.29
C ASP A 76 4.05 12.49 12.71
N PRO A 77 3.00 12.71 13.53
CA PRO A 77 1.72 13.21 13.03
C PRO A 77 1.83 14.57 12.33
N ASP A 78 2.71 15.44 12.82
CA ASP A 78 2.89 16.79 12.27
C ASP A 78 3.57 16.80 10.90
N SER A 79 4.18 15.69 10.52
CA SER A 79 4.87 15.53 9.23
C SER A 79 3.96 15.03 8.11
N ILE A 80 2.74 14.59 8.41
CA ILE A 80 1.84 13.95 7.43
C ILE A 80 1.40 14.98 6.37
N ARG A 81 1.68 14.67 5.09
CA ARG A 81 1.31 15.53 3.95
C ARG A 81 0.69 14.68 2.84
N PRO A 82 -0.43 15.12 2.24
CA PRO A 82 -1.07 14.38 1.15
C PRO A 82 -0.15 14.34 -0.09
N PHE A 83 -0.05 13.16 -0.69
CA PHE A 83 0.65 12.96 -1.95
C PHE A 83 -0.33 12.78 -3.12
N GLY A 84 -1.30 11.90 -2.97
CA GLY A 84 -2.32 11.64 -3.96
C GLY A 84 -3.07 10.34 -3.70
N SER A 85 -4.09 10.05 -4.49
CA SER A 85 -4.84 8.81 -4.38
C SER A 85 -4.76 7.96 -5.64
N VAL A 86 -4.87 6.65 -5.46
CA VAL A 86 -4.95 5.66 -6.54
C VAL A 86 -6.19 4.81 -6.33
N ARG A 87 -7.05 4.73 -7.34
CA ARG A 87 -8.19 3.82 -7.34
C ARG A 87 -7.84 2.54 -8.09
N ARG A 88 -8.08 1.40 -7.45
CA ARG A 88 -7.87 0.08 -8.03
C ARG A 88 -9.19 -0.68 -8.03
N VAL A 89 -9.62 -1.15 -9.21
CA VAL A 89 -10.89 -1.85 -9.40
C VAL A 89 -10.63 -3.17 -10.10
N LEU A 90 -11.11 -4.27 -9.52
CA LEU A 90 -10.92 -5.62 -10.06
C LEU A 90 -11.94 -6.60 -9.50
N LEU A 91 -12.02 -7.77 -10.11
CA LEU A 91 -12.78 -8.88 -9.55
C LEU A 91 -12.16 -9.33 -8.24
N SER A 92 -12.97 -9.53 -7.21
CA SER A 92 -12.51 -10.08 -5.92
C SER A 92 -11.90 -11.48 -6.07
N ALA A 93 -11.08 -11.89 -5.12
CA ALA A 93 -10.40 -13.19 -5.15
C ALA A 93 -11.40 -14.38 -5.18
N ASP A 94 -12.55 -14.23 -4.51
CA ASP A 94 -13.64 -15.22 -4.50
C ASP A 94 -14.57 -15.12 -5.71
N GLY A 95 -14.39 -14.14 -6.59
CA GLY A 95 -15.22 -13.90 -7.76
C GLY A 95 -16.63 -13.39 -7.46
N ALA A 96 -16.95 -13.06 -6.23
CA ALA A 96 -18.30 -12.75 -5.79
C ALA A 96 -18.70 -11.29 -5.92
N HIS A 97 -17.72 -10.37 -6.00
CA HIS A 97 -17.97 -8.93 -6.05
C HIS A 97 -16.88 -8.17 -6.80
N VAL A 98 -17.17 -6.93 -7.14
CA VAL A 98 -16.18 -5.98 -7.66
C VAL A 98 -15.49 -5.34 -6.46
N PHE A 99 -14.20 -5.53 -6.34
CA PHE A 99 -13.36 -4.89 -5.32
C PHE A 99 -12.94 -3.51 -5.81
N ASP A 100 -13.40 -2.47 -5.12
CA ASP A 100 -13.18 -1.07 -5.46
C ASP A 100 -12.39 -0.41 -4.33
N GLN A 101 -11.09 -0.31 -4.51
CA GLN A 101 -10.19 0.20 -3.49
C GLN A 101 -9.65 1.56 -3.86
N GLU A 102 -9.82 2.54 -2.97
CA GLU A 102 -9.13 3.81 -3.06
C GLU A 102 -8.02 3.88 -2.02
N ASN A 103 -6.79 4.06 -2.50
CA ASN A 103 -5.59 4.14 -1.67
C ASN A 103 -5.12 5.59 -1.60
N PHE A 104 -5.10 6.14 -0.40
CA PHE A 104 -4.65 7.50 -0.12
C PHE A 104 -3.20 7.48 0.35
N TYR A 105 -2.30 8.08 -0.42
CA TYR A 105 -0.86 8.11 -0.14
C TYR A 105 -0.47 9.40 0.56
N TYR A 106 0.30 9.27 1.64
CA TYR A 106 0.79 10.36 2.45
C TYR A 106 2.30 10.28 2.61
N LEU A 107 2.99 11.40 2.35
CA LEU A 107 4.37 11.58 2.76
C LEU A 107 4.39 11.80 4.28
N CYS A 108 5.30 11.13 4.98
CA CYS A 108 5.48 11.35 6.41
C CYS A 108 6.89 10.95 6.86
N ASN A 109 7.28 11.47 8.03
CA ASN A 109 8.46 11.04 8.74
C ASN A 109 8.07 9.99 9.79
N ALA A 110 8.97 9.05 10.04
CA ALA A 110 8.77 8.03 11.05
C ALA A 110 10.12 7.61 11.64
N HIS A 111 10.10 7.10 12.86
CA HIS A 111 11.28 6.64 13.57
C HIS A 111 11.02 5.29 14.26
N GLU A 112 12.10 4.58 14.58
CA GLU A 112 12.04 3.32 15.31
C GLU A 112 11.55 3.56 16.75
N GLY A 113 11.02 2.51 17.37
CA GLY A 113 10.61 2.53 18.78
C GLY A 113 9.24 1.95 19.05
N GLY A 114 8.47 1.64 18.01
CA GLY A 114 7.21 0.92 18.14
C GLY A 114 7.41 -0.59 18.09
N ALA A 115 6.45 -1.33 18.62
CA ALA A 115 6.36 -2.77 18.44
C ALA A 115 5.48 -3.09 17.23
N SER A 116 5.99 -3.89 16.29
CA SER A 116 5.16 -4.41 15.19
C SER A 116 4.17 -5.44 15.73
N ASP A 117 2.99 -5.47 15.14
CA ASP A 117 1.93 -6.42 15.45
C ASP A 117 1.15 -6.76 14.17
N PRO A 118 1.80 -7.47 13.22
CA PRO A 118 1.15 -7.85 11.97
C PRO A 118 -0.01 -8.80 12.25
N ASP A 119 -1.03 -8.76 11.39
CA ASP A 119 -2.13 -9.71 11.46
C ASP A 119 -1.70 -11.12 11.02
N GLU A 120 -2.61 -12.10 11.13
CA GLU A 120 -2.29 -13.49 10.81
C GLU A 120 -1.88 -13.67 9.33
N ALA A 121 -2.60 -13.03 8.40
CA ALA A 121 -2.29 -13.11 6.98
C ALA A 121 -0.93 -12.47 6.66
N GLU A 122 -0.63 -11.34 7.25
CA GLU A 122 0.66 -10.64 7.10
C GLU A 122 1.82 -11.48 7.66
N ARG A 123 1.63 -12.15 8.79
CA ARG A 123 2.61 -13.09 9.34
C ARG A 123 2.84 -14.29 8.42
N GLU A 124 1.78 -14.86 7.87
CA GLU A 124 1.87 -15.98 6.92
C GLU A 124 2.56 -15.57 5.61
N GLU A 125 2.33 -14.35 5.14
CA GLU A 125 2.99 -13.80 3.96
C GLU A 125 4.42 -13.32 4.25
N GLY A 126 4.83 -13.28 5.51
CA GLY A 126 6.18 -12.91 5.91
C GLY A 126 6.48 -11.43 5.75
N PHE A 127 5.58 -10.54 6.19
CA PHE A 127 5.80 -9.10 6.16
C PHE A 127 7.00 -8.70 7.02
N ALA A 128 7.89 -7.89 6.44
CA ALA A 128 9.03 -7.33 7.15
C ALA A 128 9.34 -5.91 6.65
N LEU A 129 9.69 -5.02 7.58
CA LEU A 129 10.21 -3.70 7.23
C LEU A 129 11.50 -3.85 6.43
N SER A 130 11.58 -3.15 5.31
CA SER A 130 12.76 -3.08 4.46
C SER A 130 12.99 -1.65 3.99
N TYR A 131 14.25 -1.23 3.99
CA TYR A 131 14.70 0.02 3.37
C TYR A 131 15.34 -0.31 2.03
N VAL A 132 14.66 0.04 0.96
CA VAL A 132 15.02 -0.34 -0.41
C VAL A 132 15.13 0.90 -1.29
N THR A 133 15.96 0.86 -2.32
CA THR A 133 15.95 1.93 -3.34
C THR A 133 14.66 1.84 -4.16
N ILE A 134 14.16 2.98 -4.62
CA ILE A 134 12.94 3.02 -5.43
C ILE A 134 13.10 2.14 -6.68
N SER A 135 14.27 2.18 -7.33
CA SER A 135 14.54 1.38 -8.54
C SER A 135 14.49 -0.13 -8.26
N ASP A 136 15.05 -0.58 -7.13
CA ASP A 136 15.03 -2.00 -6.76
C ASP A 136 13.63 -2.46 -6.38
N ALA A 137 12.85 -1.63 -5.71
CA ALA A 137 11.46 -1.93 -5.38
C ALA A 137 10.60 -2.06 -6.65
N ILE A 138 10.74 -1.15 -7.62
CA ILE A 138 10.05 -1.24 -8.91
C ILE A 138 10.41 -2.54 -9.62
N ARG A 139 11.69 -2.89 -9.67
CA ARG A 139 12.17 -4.12 -10.32
C ARG A 139 11.58 -5.36 -9.67
N ALA A 140 11.59 -5.44 -8.35
CA ALA A 140 11.01 -6.56 -7.60
C ALA A 140 9.51 -6.69 -7.86
N ASN A 141 8.79 -5.57 -7.88
CA ASN A 141 7.35 -5.54 -8.05
C ASN A 141 6.87 -5.90 -9.47
N ARG A 142 7.78 -5.88 -10.45
CA ARG A 142 7.49 -6.24 -11.85
C ARG A 142 8.01 -7.60 -12.26
N GLN A 143 8.44 -8.43 -11.30
CA GLN A 143 8.81 -9.80 -11.59
C GLN A 143 7.60 -10.62 -12.05
N PRO A 144 7.78 -11.53 -13.03
CA PRO A 144 6.70 -12.40 -13.49
C PRO A 144 6.35 -13.46 -12.44
N GLY A 145 5.15 -14.05 -12.57
CA GLY A 145 4.74 -15.22 -11.79
C GLY A 145 4.00 -14.91 -10.48
N LEU A 146 3.72 -13.65 -10.16
CA LEU A 146 2.88 -13.34 -9.02
C LEU A 146 1.43 -13.77 -9.26
N PRO A 147 0.74 -14.30 -8.22
CA PRO A 147 -0.70 -14.54 -8.31
C PRO A 147 -1.43 -13.23 -8.66
N TYR A 148 -2.52 -13.34 -9.38
CA TYR A 148 -3.27 -12.24 -9.96
C TYR A 148 -3.50 -11.05 -9.02
N ILE A 149 -4.01 -11.30 -7.80
CA ILE A 149 -4.28 -10.22 -6.82
C ILE A 149 -2.97 -9.53 -6.39
N HIS A 150 -1.92 -10.31 -6.14
CA HIS A 150 -0.60 -9.79 -5.75
C HIS A 150 0.08 -9.04 -6.89
N ALA A 151 -0.04 -9.52 -8.13
CA ALA A 151 0.47 -8.82 -9.31
C ALA A 151 -0.19 -7.45 -9.48
N SER A 152 -1.50 -7.35 -9.25
CA SER A 152 -2.24 -6.09 -9.28
C SER A 152 -1.76 -5.12 -8.19
N MET A 153 -1.54 -5.59 -6.97
CA MET A 153 -0.99 -4.76 -5.89
C MET A 153 0.43 -4.32 -6.19
N ALA A 154 1.29 -5.23 -6.62
CA ALA A 154 2.69 -4.93 -6.93
C ALA A 154 2.81 -3.88 -8.06
N GLU A 155 1.99 -3.96 -9.11
CA GLU A 155 1.98 -2.99 -10.20
C GLU A 155 1.47 -1.61 -9.75
N ARG A 156 0.43 -1.56 -8.90
CA ARG A 156 -0.01 -0.31 -8.29
C ARG A 156 1.13 0.39 -7.56
N GLU A 157 1.85 -0.33 -6.72
CA GLU A 157 2.98 0.23 -5.96
C GLU A 157 4.14 0.65 -6.88
N ALA A 158 4.45 -0.12 -7.90
CA ALA A 158 5.49 0.23 -8.87
C ALA A 158 5.18 1.55 -9.59
N ARG A 159 3.93 1.76 -9.98
CA ARG A 159 3.50 3.02 -10.63
C ARG A 159 3.60 4.23 -9.69
N VAL A 160 3.25 4.08 -8.42
CA VAL A 160 3.42 5.16 -7.43
C VAL A 160 4.91 5.45 -7.21
N LEU A 161 5.74 4.41 -7.10
CA LEU A 161 7.20 4.57 -6.99
C LEU A 161 7.79 5.32 -8.20
N GLU A 162 7.33 5.04 -9.42
CA GLU A 162 7.75 5.79 -10.62
C GLU A 162 7.39 7.28 -10.55
N LEU A 163 6.21 7.60 -10.00
CA LEU A 163 5.82 9.00 -9.80
C LEU A 163 6.71 9.71 -8.77
N LEU A 164 7.17 9.00 -7.74
CA LEU A 164 8.12 9.54 -6.78
C LEU A 164 9.50 9.80 -7.39
N GLN A 165 9.96 8.97 -8.32
CA GLN A 165 11.24 9.18 -9.02
C GLN A 165 11.27 10.43 -9.90
N LYS A 166 10.11 10.92 -10.32
CA LYS A 166 9.98 12.06 -11.22
C LYS A 166 9.89 13.41 -10.49
N GLN A 167 9.88 13.39 -9.16
CA GLN A 167 9.87 14.60 -8.32
C GLN A 167 11.29 15.00 -7.92
#